data_72160050d906c6a8d4b34aa817dca108
#
_entry.id   72160050d906c6a8d4b34aa817dca108
#
_cell.length_a   1.000
_cell.length_b   1.000
_cell.length_c   1.000
_cell.angle_alpha   90.00
_cell.angle_beta   90.00
_cell.angle_gamma   90.00
#
_symmetry.space_group_name_H-M   'P 1'
#
loop_
_entity.id
_entity.type
_entity.pdbx_description
1 polymer ?
#
loop_
_entity_poly.entity_id
_entity_poly.type
_entity_poly.pdbx_seq_one_letter_code
_entity_poly.pdbx_strand_id
1 'polypeptide(L)'
;PMANSGCSKDVKKLAIEFVKTFKDFDYIVAPSGSCVSMVKEHYAEFFDNDKDYNKVKASIYEVCEFFHDIIKIENINFNVSFPFKVGVHNSCHGHRVLKLATASELNIPYDSKLKNLLNTISDIELVTLKREDECCGFGGTFSVQEEAVSVAMGKDRIKDHIDSSAEIITGADMSCLMHMDGIIN
;
A
#
# COMPACT_ATOMS: atom_id res chain seq x y z
N PRO A 1 8.77 7.06 -8.97
CA PRO A 1 9.60 6.81 -10.16
C PRO A 1 10.93 7.55 -10.13
N MET A 2 10.95 8.90 -9.97
CA MET A 2 12.21 9.70 -10.00
C MET A 2 13.24 9.25 -8.95
N ALA A 3 12.81 8.92 -7.73
CA ALA A 3 13.71 8.42 -6.68
C ALA A 3 14.37 7.11 -7.11
N ASN A 4 13.57 6.17 -7.62
CA ASN A 4 14.06 4.86 -8.07
C ASN A 4 14.98 4.95 -9.30
N SER A 5 14.95 6.08 -10.01
CA SER A 5 15.82 6.36 -11.17
C SER A 5 17.05 7.21 -10.82
N GLY A 6 17.32 7.46 -9.54
CA GLY A 6 18.49 8.23 -9.09
C GLY A 6 18.42 9.75 -9.33
N CYS A 7 17.22 10.29 -9.64
CA CYS A 7 17.01 11.72 -9.89
C CYS A 7 16.84 12.52 -8.58
N SER A 8 17.76 12.36 -7.62
CA SER A 8 17.63 12.91 -6.26
C SER A 8 17.44 14.43 -6.20
N LYS A 9 18.04 15.20 -7.14
CA LYS A 9 17.88 16.66 -7.19
C LYS A 9 16.43 17.08 -7.48
N ASP A 10 15.74 16.37 -8.36
CA ASP A 10 14.36 16.66 -8.72
C ASP A 10 13.41 16.17 -7.64
N VAL A 11 13.69 15.00 -7.04
CA VAL A 11 12.96 14.51 -5.86
C VAL A 11 13.03 15.51 -4.71
N LYS A 12 14.21 16.09 -4.43
CA LYS A 12 14.38 17.10 -3.39
C LYS A 12 13.49 18.33 -3.60
N LYS A 13 13.40 18.83 -4.84
CA LYS A 13 12.52 19.97 -5.16
C LYS A 13 11.05 19.66 -4.86
N LEU A 14 10.59 18.47 -5.31
CA LEU A 14 9.23 18.02 -5.07
C LEU A 14 8.96 17.80 -3.57
N ALA A 15 9.92 17.26 -2.83
CA ALA A 15 9.81 17.07 -1.39
C ALA A 15 9.65 18.40 -0.64
N ILE A 16 10.45 19.41 -1.00
CA ILE A 16 10.35 20.75 -0.41
C ILE A 16 8.98 21.38 -0.70
N GLU A 17 8.51 21.29 -1.94
CA GLU A 17 7.20 21.82 -2.33
C GLU A 17 6.06 21.07 -1.62
N PHE A 18 6.15 19.75 -1.51
CA PHE A 18 5.19 18.94 -0.77
C PHE A 18 5.09 19.38 0.70
N VAL A 19 6.22 19.47 1.39
CA VAL A 19 6.24 19.90 2.79
C VAL A 19 5.66 21.30 2.94
N LYS A 20 6.06 22.25 2.09
CA LYS A 20 5.53 23.62 2.09
C LYS A 20 4.01 23.66 1.91
N THR A 21 3.47 22.79 1.05
CA THR A 21 2.03 22.73 0.74
C THR A 21 1.23 22.15 1.89
N PHE A 22 1.74 21.11 2.55
CA PHE A 22 0.95 20.29 3.47
C PHE A 22 1.28 20.49 4.96
N LYS A 23 2.28 21.28 5.32
CA LYS A 23 2.72 21.46 6.70
C LYS A 23 1.67 22.02 7.68
N ASP A 24 0.65 22.69 7.18
CA ASP A 24 -0.38 23.31 8.01
C ASP A 24 -1.61 22.43 8.22
N PHE A 25 -1.65 21.24 7.59
CA PHE A 25 -2.74 20.29 7.78
C PHE A 25 -2.49 19.36 8.97
N ASP A 26 -3.56 19.01 9.69
CA ASP A 26 -3.52 18.07 10.80
C ASP A 26 -3.50 16.62 10.30
N TYR A 27 -4.12 16.34 9.16
CA TYR A 27 -4.14 15.04 8.51
C TYR A 27 -3.95 15.20 7.01
N ILE A 28 -3.10 14.33 6.46
CA ILE A 28 -2.84 14.20 5.02
C ILE A 28 -3.11 12.75 4.67
N VAL A 29 -4.13 12.47 3.86
CA VAL A 29 -4.54 11.11 3.53
C VAL A 29 -4.35 10.85 2.04
N ALA A 30 -3.66 9.76 1.71
CA ALA A 30 -3.39 9.38 0.33
C ALA A 30 -3.75 7.92 0.05
N PRO A 31 -4.40 7.61 -1.09
CA PRO A 31 -4.84 6.25 -1.43
C PRO A 31 -3.72 5.43 -2.11
N SER A 32 -2.49 5.50 -1.59
CA SER A 32 -1.35 4.76 -2.15
C SER A 32 -0.27 4.57 -1.10
N GLY A 33 -0.04 3.33 -0.71
CA GLY A 33 0.99 2.96 0.26
C GLY A 33 2.39 3.35 -0.18
N SER A 34 2.72 3.23 -1.47
CA SER A 34 4.04 3.61 -1.99
C SER A 34 4.28 5.12 -1.96
N CYS A 35 3.25 5.94 -2.19
CA CYS A 35 3.35 7.40 -2.09
C CYS A 35 3.58 7.85 -0.64
N VAL A 36 2.82 7.29 0.30
CA VAL A 36 2.97 7.60 1.73
C VAL A 36 4.33 7.15 2.24
N SER A 37 4.79 5.95 1.85
CA SER A 37 6.14 5.47 2.17
C SER A 37 7.23 6.38 1.64
N MET A 38 7.07 6.94 0.44
CA MET A 38 8.01 7.90 -0.14
C MET A 38 8.18 9.12 0.77
N VAL A 39 7.08 9.69 1.26
CA VAL A 39 7.12 10.86 2.16
C VAL A 39 7.70 10.49 3.52
N LYS A 40 7.29 9.35 4.11
CA LYS A 40 7.73 8.94 5.44
C LYS A 40 9.20 8.54 5.50
N GLU A 41 9.73 7.87 4.46
CA GLU A 41 11.07 7.29 4.50
C GLU A 41 12.07 8.01 3.60
N HIS A 42 11.74 8.20 2.32
CA HIS A 42 12.73 8.72 1.37
C HIS A 42 12.90 10.25 1.42
N TYR A 43 11.87 11.00 1.81
CA TYR A 43 12.03 12.44 1.96
C TYR A 43 12.93 12.80 3.15
N ALA A 44 13.07 11.91 4.14
CA ALA A 44 13.91 12.13 5.31
C ALA A 44 15.36 12.53 4.95
N GLU A 45 15.91 11.99 3.85
CA GLU A 45 17.27 12.32 3.40
C GLU A 45 17.48 13.78 2.99
N PHE A 46 16.39 14.52 2.71
CA PHE A 46 16.43 15.91 2.28
C PHE A 46 16.20 16.92 3.42
N PHE A 47 15.80 16.45 4.61
CA PHE A 47 15.39 17.29 5.73
C PHE A 47 16.12 16.89 7.02
N ASP A 48 17.17 17.63 7.35
CA ASP A 48 17.89 17.40 8.61
C ASP A 48 17.20 18.14 9.78
N ASN A 49 16.51 17.38 10.64
CA ASN A 49 15.77 17.91 11.81
C ASN A 49 14.76 19.03 11.48
N ASP A 50 14.23 19.08 10.28
CA ASP A 50 13.26 20.08 9.85
C ASP A 50 11.90 19.85 10.55
N LYS A 51 11.40 20.89 11.24
CA LYS A 51 10.14 20.81 12.01
C LYS A 51 8.90 20.64 11.13
N ASP A 52 8.87 21.32 9.99
CA ASP A 52 7.74 21.27 9.06
C ASP A 52 7.67 19.88 8.41
N TYR A 53 8.80 19.31 8.00
CA TYR A 53 8.85 17.93 7.51
C TYR A 53 8.42 16.92 8.59
N ASN A 54 8.94 17.06 9.81
CA ASN A 54 8.59 16.14 10.91
C ASN A 54 7.08 16.17 11.19
N LYS A 55 6.44 17.35 11.12
CA LYS A 55 4.99 17.46 11.24
C LYS A 55 4.28 16.75 10.09
N VAL A 56 4.67 16.99 8.83
CA VAL A 56 4.10 16.34 7.65
C VAL A 56 4.27 14.82 7.73
N LYS A 57 5.46 14.34 8.10
CA LYS A 57 5.75 12.90 8.28
C LYS A 57 4.81 12.25 9.32
N ALA A 58 4.52 12.96 10.41
CA ALA A 58 3.62 12.48 11.46
C ALA A 58 2.13 12.55 11.07
N SER A 59 1.77 13.46 10.17
CA SER A 59 0.38 13.73 9.78
C SER A 59 -0.06 12.99 8.51
N ILE A 60 0.85 12.33 7.79
CA ILE A 60 0.51 11.64 6.54
C ILE A 60 0.19 10.16 6.80
N TYR A 61 -0.93 9.72 6.23
CA TYR A 61 -1.46 8.36 6.36
C TYR A 61 -1.86 7.79 5.00
N GLU A 62 -1.73 6.49 4.85
CA GLU A 62 -2.43 5.75 3.82
C GLU A 62 -3.92 5.66 4.22
N VAL A 63 -4.82 5.63 3.24
CA VAL A 63 -6.27 5.74 3.51
C VAL A 63 -6.79 4.64 4.43
N CYS A 64 -6.31 3.41 4.30
CA CYS A 64 -6.72 2.30 5.18
C CYS A 64 -6.11 2.45 6.58
N GLU A 65 -4.84 2.92 6.67
CA GLU A 65 -4.22 3.28 7.95
C GLU A 65 -5.06 4.34 8.68
N PHE A 66 -5.47 5.37 7.96
CA PHE A 66 -6.26 6.45 8.53
C PHE A 66 -7.62 5.97 9.05
N PHE A 67 -8.33 5.18 8.25
CA PHE A 67 -9.62 4.64 8.68
C PHE A 67 -9.51 3.66 9.84
N HIS A 68 -8.48 2.84 9.86
CA HIS A 68 -8.27 1.87 10.91
C HIS A 68 -7.77 2.52 12.22
N ASP A 69 -6.70 3.32 12.15
CA ASP A 69 -6.00 3.79 13.34
C ASP A 69 -6.58 5.09 13.91
N ILE A 70 -7.07 6.00 13.05
CA ILE A 70 -7.54 7.32 13.46
C ILE A 70 -9.06 7.35 13.59
N ILE A 71 -9.79 6.97 12.56
CA ILE A 71 -11.26 6.97 12.54
C ILE A 71 -11.82 5.79 13.32
N LYS A 72 -11.10 4.66 13.38
CA LYS A 72 -11.53 3.40 14.02
C LYS A 72 -12.85 2.90 13.46
N ILE A 73 -12.89 2.83 12.14
CA ILE A 73 -14.09 2.56 11.33
C ILE A 73 -14.66 1.15 11.57
N GLU A 74 -13.85 0.21 12.11
CA GLU A 74 -14.28 -1.13 12.49
C GLU A 74 -15.43 -1.15 13.51
N ASN A 75 -15.65 0.00 14.17
CA ASN A 75 -16.77 0.18 15.09
C ASN A 75 -18.03 0.74 14.41
N ILE A 76 -17.99 0.99 13.09
CA ILE A 76 -19.08 1.60 12.33
C ILE A 76 -19.72 0.51 11.45
N ASN A 77 -21.01 0.26 11.65
CA ASN A 77 -21.79 -0.61 10.77
C ASN A 77 -22.29 0.19 9.56
N PHE A 78 -21.75 -0.09 8.38
CA PHE A 78 -22.13 0.58 7.13
C PHE A 78 -23.42 0.04 6.51
N ASN A 79 -23.94 -1.09 7.01
CA ASN A 79 -25.09 -1.77 6.44
C ASN A 79 -24.97 -2.00 4.91
N VAL A 80 -23.74 -2.36 4.48
CA VAL A 80 -23.38 -2.67 3.09
C VAL A 80 -23.09 -4.15 2.97
N SER A 81 -23.58 -4.78 1.90
CA SER A 81 -23.34 -6.19 1.57
C SER A 81 -22.47 -6.30 0.33
N PHE A 82 -21.49 -7.20 0.35
CA PHE A 82 -20.58 -7.47 -0.78
C PHE A 82 -20.31 -8.98 -0.88
N PRO A 83 -21.22 -9.76 -1.50
CA PRO A 83 -21.20 -11.23 -1.47
C PRO A 83 -20.21 -11.81 -2.49
N PHE A 84 -18.93 -11.51 -2.32
CA PHE A 84 -17.85 -12.01 -3.18
C PHE A 84 -16.67 -12.51 -2.36
N LYS A 85 -15.90 -13.42 -2.96
CA LYS A 85 -14.62 -13.90 -2.44
C LYS A 85 -13.52 -12.92 -2.81
N VAL A 86 -12.97 -12.27 -1.80
CA VAL A 86 -11.99 -11.18 -1.99
C VAL A 86 -10.61 -11.60 -1.51
N GLY A 87 -9.64 -11.55 -2.41
CA GLY A 87 -8.22 -11.68 -2.10
C GLY A 87 -7.60 -10.30 -1.83
N VAL A 88 -6.93 -10.15 -0.70
CA VAL A 88 -6.26 -8.89 -0.34
C VAL A 88 -4.80 -8.94 -0.73
N HIS A 89 -4.38 -8.03 -1.62
CA HIS A 89 -2.97 -7.82 -1.94
C HIS A 89 -2.37 -6.76 -1.02
N ASN A 90 -1.56 -7.20 -0.07
CA ASN A 90 -0.79 -6.29 0.76
C ASN A 90 0.47 -5.86 -0.01
N SER A 91 0.53 -4.62 -0.47
CA SER A 91 1.70 -4.11 -1.18
C SER A 91 2.95 -4.15 -0.30
N CYS A 92 4.14 -4.30 -0.91
CA CYS A 92 5.41 -4.34 -0.17
C CYS A 92 5.61 -3.13 0.74
N HIS A 93 5.29 -1.92 0.26
CA HIS A 93 5.33 -0.71 1.07
C HIS A 93 4.27 -0.71 2.17
N GLY A 94 3.08 -1.23 1.86
CA GLY A 94 2.00 -1.34 2.83
C GLY A 94 2.42 -2.14 4.06
N HIS A 95 2.86 -3.37 3.88
CA HIS A 95 3.14 -4.21 5.05
C HIS A 95 4.54 -3.99 5.65
N ARG A 96 5.61 -3.78 4.84
CA ARG A 96 6.98 -3.63 5.39
C ARG A 96 7.29 -2.23 5.91
N VAL A 97 6.79 -1.19 5.24
CA VAL A 97 7.07 0.21 5.60
C VAL A 97 5.96 0.77 6.49
N LEU A 98 4.71 0.74 6.04
CA LEU A 98 3.58 1.35 6.74
C LEU A 98 2.94 0.47 7.81
N LYS A 99 3.35 -0.80 7.91
CA LYS A 99 2.81 -1.77 8.89
C LYS A 99 1.29 -1.96 8.77
N LEU A 100 0.78 -1.95 7.54
CA LEU A 100 -0.64 -2.21 7.26
C LEU A 100 -0.99 -3.70 7.40
N ALA A 101 0.00 -4.57 7.31
CA ALA A 101 -0.14 -5.99 7.58
C ALA A 101 1.17 -6.55 8.18
N THR A 102 1.07 -7.70 8.82
CA THR A 102 2.23 -8.41 9.37
C THR A 102 3.05 -9.01 8.24
N ALA A 103 4.34 -8.69 8.20
CA ALA A 103 5.27 -9.31 7.27
C ALA A 103 5.73 -10.68 7.79
N SER A 104 5.85 -11.68 6.90
CA SER A 104 6.17 -13.07 7.28
C SER A 104 7.51 -13.21 7.98
N GLU A 105 8.47 -12.37 7.65
CA GLU A 105 9.81 -12.35 8.27
C GLU A 105 9.78 -12.01 9.77
N LEU A 106 8.70 -11.43 10.29
CA LEU A 106 8.56 -11.12 11.72
C LEU A 106 8.23 -12.35 12.56
N ASN A 107 7.74 -13.43 11.94
CA ASN A 107 7.40 -14.69 12.59
C ASN A 107 6.44 -14.53 13.80
N ILE A 108 5.49 -13.63 13.68
CA ILE A 108 4.39 -13.38 14.63
C ILE A 108 3.04 -13.65 13.95
N PRO A 109 1.93 -13.78 14.69
CA PRO A 109 0.61 -13.98 14.09
C PRO A 109 0.30 -12.92 13.03
N TYR A 110 -0.27 -13.37 11.91
CA TYR A 110 -0.66 -12.49 10.82
C TYR A 110 -1.84 -11.62 11.22
N ASP A 111 -1.71 -10.31 10.97
CA ASP A 111 -2.78 -9.32 11.10
C ASP A 111 -2.74 -8.39 9.87
N SER A 112 -3.89 -7.83 9.49
CA SER A 112 -3.99 -6.90 8.36
C SER A 112 -5.10 -5.89 8.59
N LYS A 113 -4.71 -4.62 8.67
CA LYS A 113 -5.64 -3.49 8.80
C LYS A 113 -6.67 -3.47 7.65
N LEU A 114 -6.25 -3.81 6.42
CA LEU A 114 -7.15 -3.91 5.28
C LEU A 114 -8.20 -5.01 5.50
N LYS A 115 -7.78 -6.20 5.93
CA LYS A 115 -8.72 -7.29 6.22
C LYS A 115 -9.66 -6.91 7.36
N ASN A 116 -9.15 -6.25 8.40
CA ASN A 116 -9.96 -5.80 9.52
C ASN A 116 -11.04 -4.81 9.07
N LEU A 117 -10.68 -3.85 8.20
CA LEU A 117 -11.65 -2.90 7.62
C LEU A 117 -12.67 -3.61 6.72
N LEU A 118 -12.26 -4.50 5.85
CA LEU A 118 -13.14 -5.22 4.94
C LEU A 118 -14.12 -6.15 5.69
N ASN A 119 -13.72 -6.72 6.83
CA ASN A 119 -14.58 -7.53 7.68
C ASN A 119 -15.77 -6.75 8.30
N THR A 120 -15.81 -5.44 8.18
CA THR A 120 -16.99 -4.62 8.56
C THR A 120 -18.11 -4.67 7.53
N ILE A 121 -17.84 -5.22 6.35
CA ILE A 121 -18.80 -5.35 5.23
C ILE A 121 -19.50 -6.70 5.33
N SER A 122 -20.84 -6.69 5.27
CA SER A 122 -21.62 -7.93 5.32
C SER A 122 -21.40 -8.79 4.08
N ASP A 123 -21.48 -10.11 4.27
CA ASP A 123 -21.43 -11.14 3.22
C ASP A 123 -20.09 -11.21 2.44
N ILE A 124 -19.10 -10.42 2.79
CA ILE A 124 -17.75 -10.53 2.20
C ILE A 124 -17.06 -11.81 2.70
N GLU A 125 -16.42 -12.54 1.80
CA GLU A 125 -15.57 -13.69 2.14
C GLU A 125 -14.11 -13.33 1.84
N LEU A 126 -13.29 -13.10 2.87
CA LEU A 126 -11.86 -12.82 2.68
C LEU A 126 -11.09 -14.14 2.56
N VAL A 127 -10.52 -14.39 1.38
CA VAL A 127 -9.74 -15.62 1.16
C VAL A 127 -8.37 -15.53 1.82
N THR A 128 -7.86 -16.68 2.26
CA THR A 128 -6.49 -16.80 2.80
C THR A 128 -5.55 -17.18 1.67
N LEU A 129 -4.56 -16.35 1.42
CA LEU A 129 -3.53 -16.60 0.42
C LEU A 129 -2.42 -17.47 1.02
N LYS A 130 -1.75 -18.27 0.19
CA LYS A 130 -0.59 -19.06 0.66
C LYS A 130 0.62 -18.19 0.98
N ARG A 131 0.75 -17.05 0.27
CA ARG A 131 1.86 -16.11 0.37
C ARG A 131 1.32 -14.69 0.57
N GLU A 132 0.80 -14.41 1.77
CA GLU A 132 0.08 -13.18 2.11
C GLU A 132 0.87 -11.88 1.82
N ASP A 133 2.20 -11.92 1.90
CA ASP A 133 3.09 -10.77 1.77
C ASP A 133 3.95 -10.77 0.50
N GLU A 134 3.59 -11.57 -0.50
CA GLU A 134 4.34 -11.63 -1.76
C GLU A 134 4.15 -10.38 -2.61
N CYS A 135 5.24 -9.97 -3.27
CA CYS A 135 5.26 -8.82 -4.18
C CYS A 135 4.52 -9.11 -5.49
N CYS A 136 3.81 -8.11 -6.03
CA CYS A 136 3.18 -8.20 -7.35
C CYS A 136 4.18 -8.06 -8.53
N GLY A 137 5.42 -7.63 -8.27
CA GLY A 137 6.44 -7.43 -9.30
C GLY A 137 6.46 -6.04 -9.95
N PHE A 138 5.55 -5.11 -9.65
CA PHE A 138 5.53 -3.81 -10.30
C PHE A 138 6.83 -3.01 -10.11
N GLY A 139 7.20 -2.70 -8.87
CA GLY A 139 8.47 -2.03 -8.53
C GLY A 139 8.74 -0.67 -9.22
N GLY A 140 7.75 -0.03 -9.82
CA GLY A 140 7.89 1.24 -10.54
C GLY A 140 8.73 1.10 -11.82
N THR A 141 9.94 1.66 -11.86
CA THR A 141 10.86 1.53 -13.00
C THR A 141 11.31 0.09 -13.25
N PHE A 142 11.28 -0.76 -12.25
CA PHE A 142 11.61 -2.18 -12.36
C PHE A 142 10.73 -2.90 -13.39
N SER A 143 9.43 -2.58 -13.43
CA SER A 143 8.50 -3.20 -14.40
C SER A 143 8.83 -2.88 -15.86
N VAL A 144 9.60 -1.82 -16.11
CA VAL A 144 10.05 -1.42 -17.46
C VAL A 144 11.46 -1.95 -17.76
N GLN A 145 12.36 -1.93 -16.77
CA GLN A 145 13.75 -2.36 -16.93
C GLN A 145 13.91 -3.88 -16.91
N GLU A 146 13.09 -4.55 -16.12
CA GLU A 146 13.13 -6.01 -15.89
C GLU A 146 11.75 -6.63 -16.21
N GLU A 147 11.18 -6.29 -17.36
CA GLU A 147 9.81 -6.65 -17.75
C GLU A 147 9.51 -8.15 -17.57
N ALA A 148 10.39 -9.02 -18.07
CA ALA A 148 10.19 -10.47 -18.01
C ALA A 148 10.06 -10.99 -16.57
N VAL A 149 10.88 -10.46 -15.65
CA VAL A 149 10.87 -10.85 -14.23
C VAL A 149 9.64 -10.26 -13.54
N SER A 150 9.33 -8.99 -13.82
CA SER A 150 8.16 -8.29 -13.29
C SER A 150 6.85 -9.01 -13.65
N VAL A 151 6.69 -9.39 -14.92
CA VAL A 151 5.53 -10.15 -15.39
C VAL A 151 5.46 -11.54 -14.77
N ALA A 152 6.60 -12.24 -14.62
CA ALA A 152 6.63 -13.56 -13.97
C ALA A 152 6.17 -13.46 -12.51
N MET A 153 6.66 -12.48 -11.75
CA MET A 153 6.23 -12.23 -10.37
C MET A 153 4.73 -11.90 -10.29
N GLY A 154 4.23 -11.08 -11.21
CA GLY A 154 2.81 -10.75 -11.26
C GLY A 154 1.91 -11.95 -11.55
N LYS A 155 2.33 -12.84 -12.48
CA LYS A 155 1.64 -14.11 -12.77
C LYS A 155 1.60 -15.02 -11.56
N ASP A 156 2.71 -15.15 -10.83
CA ASP A 156 2.75 -15.95 -9.60
C ASP A 156 1.81 -15.38 -8.53
N ARG A 157 1.78 -14.06 -8.38
CA ARG A 157 0.88 -13.40 -7.44
C ARG A 157 -0.58 -13.59 -7.80
N ILE A 158 -0.95 -13.41 -9.07
CA ILE A 158 -2.31 -13.65 -9.58
C ILE A 158 -2.70 -15.11 -9.37
N LYS A 159 -1.78 -16.04 -9.67
CA LYS A 159 -2.02 -17.47 -9.48
C LYS A 159 -2.34 -17.80 -8.03
N ASP A 160 -1.66 -17.21 -7.04
CA ASP A 160 -1.96 -17.43 -5.62
C ASP A 160 -3.38 -16.97 -5.26
N HIS A 161 -3.85 -15.84 -5.82
CA HIS A 161 -5.25 -15.41 -5.66
C HIS A 161 -6.24 -16.38 -6.29
N ILE A 162 -5.97 -16.86 -7.51
CA ILE A 162 -6.82 -17.83 -8.22
C ILE A 162 -6.87 -19.16 -7.46
N ASP A 163 -5.72 -19.70 -7.06
CA ASP A 163 -5.61 -20.95 -6.29
C ASP A 163 -6.34 -20.87 -4.95
N SER A 164 -6.48 -19.66 -4.39
CA SER A 164 -7.25 -19.37 -3.18
C SER A 164 -8.74 -19.06 -3.46
N SER A 165 -9.18 -19.21 -4.70
CA SER A 165 -10.57 -18.99 -5.14
C SER A 165 -11.05 -17.54 -4.99
N ALA A 166 -10.16 -16.56 -5.05
CA ALA A 166 -10.56 -15.16 -5.07
C ALA A 166 -11.29 -14.82 -6.39
N GLU A 167 -12.44 -14.18 -6.27
CA GLU A 167 -13.21 -13.63 -7.41
C GLU A 167 -12.80 -12.19 -7.71
N ILE A 168 -12.33 -11.48 -6.69
CA ILE A 168 -11.91 -10.08 -6.76
C ILE A 168 -10.58 -9.94 -6.02
N ILE A 169 -9.67 -9.14 -6.56
CA ILE A 169 -8.43 -8.74 -5.91
C ILE A 169 -8.54 -7.26 -5.52
N THR A 170 -8.25 -6.94 -4.28
CA THR A 170 -8.15 -5.57 -3.77
C THR A 170 -6.82 -5.33 -3.03
N GLY A 171 -6.47 -4.08 -2.78
CA GLY A 171 -5.24 -3.74 -2.07
C GLY A 171 -5.08 -2.23 -1.84
N ALA A 172 -4.10 -1.86 -1.02
CA ALA A 172 -3.81 -0.47 -0.63
C ALA A 172 -2.87 0.28 -1.60
N ASP A 173 -2.55 -0.30 -2.75
CA ASP A 173 -1.70 0.36 -3.75
C ASP A 173 -2.21 0.10 -5.16
N MET A 174 -2.75 1.16 -5.77
CA MET A 174 -3.33 1.07 -7.11
C MET A 174 -2.32 0.62 -8.17
N SER A 175 -1.03 0.94 -8.03
CA SER A 175 -0.02 0.54 -8.99
C SER A 175 0.19 -0.99 -9.02
N CYS A 176 0.05 -1.66 -7.88
CA CYS A 176 0.06 -3.12 -7.82
C CYS A 176 -1.17 -3.71 -8.53
N LEU A 177 -2.35 -3.14 -8.28
CA LEU A 177 -3.60 -3.60 -8.91
C LEU A 177 -3.57 -3.40 -10.43
N MET A 178 -3.15 -2.22 -10.92
CA MET A 178 -3.00 -1.95 -12.34
C MET A 178 -2.00 -2.89 -13.03
N HIS A 179 -0.90 -3.23 -12.36
CA HIS A 179 0.08 -4.17 -12.89
C HIS A 179 -0.50 -5.58 -13.04
N MET A 180 -1.19 -6.06 -12.02
CA MET A 180 -1.85 -7.37 -12.07
C MET A 180 -2.97 -7.39 -13.11
N ASP A 181 -3.78 -6.32 -13.20
CA ASP A 181 -4.83 -6.18 -14.21
C ASP A 181 -4.27 -6.23 -15.65
N GLY A 182 -3.18 -5.50 -15.92
CA GLY A 182 -2.51 -5.53 -17.22
C GLY A 182 -1.86 -6.88 -17.58
N ILE A 183 -1.64 -7.77 -16.60
CA ILE A 183 -1.15 -9.13 -16.85
C ILE A 183 -2.33 -10.10 -17.14
N ILE A 184 -3.50 -9.85 -16.54
CA ILE A 184 -4.70 -10.68 -16.72
C ILE A 184 -5.32 -10.44 -18.12
N ASN A 185 -5.30 -9.20 -18.62
CA ASN A 185 -5.85 -8.78 -19.91
C ASN A 185 -4.82 -8.80 -21.03
#